data_1d84cf00616a074c88ea493e5aec1bc3
#
_entry.id   1d84cf00616a074c88ea493e5aec1bc3
#
_cell.length_a   1.000
_cell.length_b   1.000
_cell.length_c   1.000
_cell.angle_alpha   90.00
_cell.angle_beta   90.00
_cell.angle_gamma   90.00
#
_symmetry.space_group_name_H-M   'P 1'
#
loop_
_entity.id
_entity.type
_entity.pdbx_description
1 polymer ?
#
loop_
_entity_poly.entity_id
_entity_poly.type
_entity_poly.pdbx_seq_one_letter_code
_entity_poly.pdbx_strand_id
1 'polypeptide(L)'
;EKKNVSAITQNQPLAAILLYYKFVKNEDMEKLANVVHAKKKTRIPVVFSRQEVSKIIGNLTGTKKLIAKLLYGTGLRLNEALSLRILDLDFDRNEIIVRHGKGDKDRHVMIPRTLICELKSHIENLRKIHEEDLKAGFGSVKLPQTLSDKY
;
A
#
# COMPACT_ATOMS: atom_id res chain seq x y z
N GLU A 1 -11.65 -22.44 22.19
CA GLU A 1 -11.01 -21.11 22.38
C GLU A 1 -11.81 -20.06 21.61
N LYS A 2 -12.44 -19.11 22.31
CA LYS A 2 -13.13 -17.99 21.67
C LYS A 2 -12.06 -17.03 21.09
N LYS A 3 -11.78 -17.16 19.81
CA LYS A 3 -10.95 -16.18 19.09
C LYS A 3 -11.64 -14.82 19.14
N ASN A 4 -10.95 -13.82 19.71
CA ASN A 4 -11.46 -12.45 19.83
C ASN A 4 -11.38 -11.76 18.45
N VAL A 5 -12.35 -12.03 17.58
CA VAL A 5 -12.36 -11.59 16.17
C VAL A 5 -13.20 -10.30 16.05
N SER A 6 -12.78 -9.38 15.18
CA SER A 6 -13.51 -8.12 14.98
C SER A 6 -14.94 -8.37 14.45
N ALA A 7 -15.87 -7.45 14.74
CA ALA A 7 -17.25 -7.53 14.25
C ALA A 7 -17.32 -7.60 12.71
N ILE A 8 -16.39 -6.93 12.02
CA ILE A 8 -16.29 -6.98 10.55
C ILE A 8 -15.92 -8.39 10.10
N THR A 9 -14.90 -8.99 10.71
CA THR A 9 -14.46 -10.35 10.40
C THR A 9 -15.52 -11.40 10.73
N GLN A 10 -16.36 -11.17 11.77
CA GLN A 10 -17.48 -12.06 12.10
C GLN A 10 -18.62 -11.97 11.09
N ASN A 11 -18.92 -10.78 10.56
CA ASN A 11 -20.00 -10.58 9.60
C ASN A 11 -19.62 -10.96 8.15
N GLN A 12 -18.33 -11.03 7.84
CA GLN A 12 -17.85 -11.34 6.48
C GLN A 12 -18.24 -12.75 6.00
N PRO A 13 -18.08 -13.83 6.80
CA PRO A 13 -18.53 -15.17 6.39
C PRO A 13 -20.05 -15.23 6.16
N LEU A 14 -20.84 -14.55 6.99
CA LEU A 14 -22.29 -14.50 6.80
C LEU A 14 -22.65 -13.84 5.46
N ALA A 15 -22.02 -12.70 5.15
CA ALA A 15 -22.21 -12.05 3.86
C ALA A 15 -21.81 -12.95 2.68
N ALA A 16 -20.70 -13.69 2.78
CA ALA A 16 -20.25 -14.62 1.76
C ALA A 16 -21.25 -15.77 1.55
N ILE A 17 -21.79 -16.33 2.63
CA ILE A 17 -22.81 -17.41 2.55
C ILE A 17 -24.08 -16.88 1.86
N LEU A 18 -24.58 -15.70 2.26
CA LEU A 18 -25.78 -15.11 1.65
C LEU A 18 -25.58 -14.86 0.15
N LEU A 19 -24.40 -14.35 -0.25
CA LEU A 19 -24.07 -14.14 -1.66
C LEU A 19 -24.00 -15.47 -2.43
N TYR A 20 -23.39 -16.51 -1.85
CA TYR A 20 -23.32 -17.83 -2.47
C TYR A 20 -24.72 -18.41 -2.74
N TYR A 21 -25.60 -18.41 -1.74
CA TYR A 21 -26.96 -18.92 -1.93
C TYR A 21 -27.74 -18.10 -2.95
N LYS A 22 -27.64 -16.76 -2.89
CA LYS A 22 -28.32 -15.87 -3.82
C LYS A 22 -27.85 -16.02 -5.27
N PHE A 23 -26.54 -16.08 -5.52
CA PHE A 23 -26.02 -16.05 -6.90
C PHE A 23 -25.69 -17.43 -7.47
N VAL A 24 -25.36 -18.42 -6.65
CA VAL A 24 -25.00 -19.76 -7.13
C VAL A 24 -26.17 -20.73 -7.02
N LYS A 25 -26.92 -20.67 -5.92
CA LYS A 25 -28.07 -21.56 -5.69
C LYS A 25 -29.40 -20.99 -6.19
N ASN A 26 -29.47 -19.67 -6.52
CA ASN A 26 -30.71 -18.95 -6.82
C ASN A 26 -31.77 -19.08 -5.72
N GLU A 27 -31.34 -19.24 -4.48
CA GLU A 27 -32.20 -19.35 -3.30
C GLU A 27 -32.08 -18.12 -2.45
N ASP A 28 -33.20 -17.47 -2.11
CA ASP A 28 -33.22 -16.36 -1.18
C ASP A 28 -33.35 -16.87 0.25
N MET A 29 -32.29 -16.74 1.02
CA MET A 29 -32.20 -17.25 2.40
C MET A 29 -32.79 -16.24 3.40
N GLU A 30 -34.09 -15.96 3.29
CA GLU A 30 -34.79 -15.03 4.23
C GLU A 30 -34.61 -15.40 5.70
N LYS A 31 -34.47 -16.71 6.00
CA LYS A 31 -34.25 -17.21 7.37
C LYS A 31 -32.92 -16.75 7.97
N LEU A 32 -31.90 -16.46 7.14
CA LEU A 32 -30.62 -15.92 7.60
C LEU A 32 -30.63 -14.40 7.74
N ALA A 33 -31.65 -13.70 7.25
CA ALA A 33 -31.81 -12.25 7.45
C ALA A 33 -32.00 -11.90 8.95
N ASN A 34 -32.48 -12.85 9.77
CA ASN A 34 -32.66 -12.69 11.20
C ASN A 34 -31.42 -12.98 12.03
N VAL A 35 -30.27 -13.28 11.43
CA VAL A 35 -29.02 -13.51 12.16
C VAL A 35 -28.52 -12.18 12.72
N VAL A 36 -28.27 -12.16 14.03
CA VAL A 36 -27.77 -10.97 14.72
C VAL A 36 -26.36 -10.64 14.22
N HIS A 37 -26.25 -9.56 13.49
CA HIS A 37 -24.95 -9.04 13.08
C HIS A 37 -24.15 -8.52 14.28
N ALA A 38 -22.87 -8.86 14.35
CA ALA A 38 -21.98 -8.33 15.36
C ALA A 38 -21.89 -6.78 15.23
N LYS A 39 -22.21 -6.07 16.32
CA LYS A 39 -22.21 -4.60 16.33
C LYS A 39 -20.79 -4.06 16.19
N LYS A 40 -20.58 -3.23 15.18
CA LYS A 40 -19.31 -2.53 14.96
C LYS A 40 -19.15 -1.43 16.02
N LYS A 41 -18.14 -1.55 16.86
CA LYS A 41 -17.76 -0.46 17.78
C LYS A 41 -17.10 0.64 16.95
N THR A 42 -17.72 1.82 16.90
CA THR A 42 -17.12 3.00 16.27
C THR A 42 -16.06 3.53 17.24
N ARG A 43 -14.80 3.49 16.81
CA ARG A 43 -13.69 4.15 17.52
C ARG A 43 -13.28 5.37 16.74
N ILE A 44 -13.14 6.50 17.42
CA ILE A 44 -12.56 7.70 16.83
C ILE A 44 -11.07 7.41 16.59
N PRO A 45 -10.57 7.56 15.35
CA PRO A 45 -9.16 7.35 15.07
C PRO A 45 -8.33 8.38 15.86
N VAL A 46 -7.25 7.93 16.48
CA VAL A 46 -6.25 8.81 17.07
C VAL A 46 -5.37 9.34 15.94
N VAL A 47 -5.30 10.67 15.81
CA VAL A 47 -4.49 11.35 14.80
C VAL A 47 -3.33 12.05 15.49
N PHE A 48 -2.11 11.81 15.02
CA PHE A 48 -0.92 12.47 15.53
C PHE A 48 -0.89 13.95 15.14
N SER A 49 -0.48 14.79 16.06
CA SER A 49 -0.15 16.19 15.79
C SER A 49 1.12 16.29 14.92
N ARG A 50 1.33 17.45 14.28
CA ARG A 50 2.54 17.69 13.49
C ARG A 50 3.82 17.54 14.31
N GLN A 51 3.80 17.93 15.58
CA GLN A 51 4.95 17.82 16.47
C GLN A 51 5.27 16.36 16.81
N GLU A 52 4.25 15.53 17.06
CA GLU A 52 4.43 14.10 17.31
C GLU A 52 4.96 13.39 16.07
N VAL A 53 4.40 13.67 14.87
CA VAL A 53 4.91 13.12 13.61
C VAL A 53 6.37 13.51 13.39
N SER A 54 6.73 14.78 13.63
CA SER A 54 8.11 15.25 13.48
C SER A 54 9.07 14.51 14.42
N LYS A 55 8.67 14.27 15.67
CA LYS A 55 9.46 13.49 16.64
C LYS A 55 9.60 12.02 16.19
N ILE A 56 8.52 11.41 15.73
CA ILE A 56 8.54 10.02 15.23
C ILE A 56 9.51 9.90 14.05
N ILE A 57 9.35 10.75 13.03
CA ILE A 57 10.20 10.74 11.84
C ILE A 57 11.66 11.09 12.21
N GLY A 58 11.86 11.98 13.17
CA GLY A 58 13.18 12.38 13.67
C GLY A 58 13.97 11.19 14.22
N ASN A 59 13.31 10.25 14.91
CA ASN A 59 13.92 9.05 15.51
C ASN A 59 14.15 7.91 14.50
N LEU A 60 13.66 8.03 13.27
CA LEU A 60 13.90 7.04 12.21
C LEU A 60 15.21 7.34 11.48
N THR A 61 15.86 6.31 10.94
CA THR A 61 17.10 6.42 10.16
C THR A 61 16.99 5.68 8.82
N GLY A 62 17.84 6.03 7.87
CA GLY A 62 17.98 5.36 6.58
C GLY A 62 16.68 5.30 5.77
N THR A 63 16.47 4.21 5.04
CA THR A 63 15.31 4.00 4.16
C THR A 63 13.97 4.09 4.89
N LYS A 64 13.91 3.66 6.15
CA LYS A 64 12.69 3.75 6.96
C LYS A 64 12.25 5.20 7.16
N LYS A 65 13.19 6.11 7.39
CA LYS A 65 12.93 7.55 7.51
C LYS A 65 12.41 8.14 6.19
N LEU A 66 13.03 7.76 5.07
CA LEU A 66 12.62 8.21 3.75
C LEU A 66 11.19 7.76 3.42
N ILE A 67 10.87 6.49 3.67
CA ILE A 67 9.52 5.94 3.49
C ILE A 67 8.50 6.67 4.37
N ALA A 68 8.79 6.88 5.65
CA ALA A 68 7.89 7.59 6.56
C ALA A 68 7.63 9.04 6.11
N LYS A 69 8.68 9.76 5.68
CA LYS A 69 8.53 11.10 5.10
C LYS A 69 7.70 11.07 3.82
N LEU A 70 7.91 10.07 2.95
CA LEU A 70 7.18 9.91 1.71
C LEU A 70 5.69 9.68 2.00
N LEU A 71 5.36 8.72 2.87
CA LEU A 71 3.99 8.44 3.28
C LEU A 71 3.28 9.67 3.86
N TYR A 72 3.95 10.39 4.76
CA TYR A 72 3.39 11.57 5.40
C TYR A 72 3.21 12.73 4.43
N GLY A 73 4.18 12.94 3.54
CA GLY A 73 4.19 14.08 2.62
C GLY A 73 3.29 13.91 1.40
N THR A 74 3.04 12.66 0.97
CA THR A 74 2.30 12.36 -0.26
C THR A 74 0.94 11.72 -0.02
N GLY A 75 0.69 11.17 1.17
CA GLY A 75 -0.53 10.41 1.47
C GLY A 75 -0.64 9.08 0.73
N LEU A 76 0.46 8.52 0.24
CA LEU A 76 0.51 7.18 -0.34
C LEU A 76 0.11 6.12 0.67
N ARG A 77 -0.53 5.04 0.21
CA ARG A 77 -0.69 3.83 1.04
C ARG A 77 0.65 3.13 1.20
N LEU A 78 0.82 2.40 2.31
CA LEU A 78 2.07 1.70 2.59
C LEU A 78 2.52 0.83 1.40
N ASN A 79 1.65 -0.01 0.88
CA ASN A 79 1.98 -0.88 -0.25
C ASN A 79 2.28 -0.11 -1.55
N GLU A 80 1.63 1.03 -1.79
CA GLU A 80 1.92 1.90 -2.93
C GLU A 80 3.33 2.48 -2.81
N ALA A 81 3.73 2.93 -1.63
CA ALA A 81 5.08 3.45 -1.41
C ALA A 81 6.16 2.35 -1.49
N LEU A 82 5.88 1.13 -1.03
CA LEU A 82 6.82 0.00 -1.08
C LEU A 82 6.98 -0.59 -2.49
N SER A 83 5.95 -0.49 -3.33
CA SER A 83 5.97 -0.96 -4.72
C SER A 83 6.33 0.13 -5.73
N LEU A 84 6.71 1.32 -5.27
CA LEU A 84 7.05 2.45 -6.12
C LEU A 84 8.29 2.16 -6.96
N ARG A 85 8.20 2.40 -8.26
CA ARG A 85 9.30 2.20 -9.21
C ARG A 85 9.99 3.53 -9.47
N ILE A 86 11.27 3.48 -9.86
CA ILE A 86 12.02 4.68 -10.27
C ILE A 86 11.32 5.39 -11.45
N LEU A 87 10.76 4.61 -12.39
CA LEU A 87 10.03 5.13 -13.55
C LEU A 87 8.71 5.83 -13.24
N ASP A 88 8.20 5.66 -12.02
CA ASP A 88 6.97 6.31 -11.57
C ASP A 88 7.23 7.67 -10.90
N LEU A 89 8.51 8.09 -10.80
CA LEU A 89 8.95 9.36 -10.24
C LEU A 89 9.25 10.35 -11.36
N ASP A 90 8.42 11.37 -11.51
CA ASP A 90 8.66 12.49 -12.42
C ASP A 90 9.21 13.68 -11.60
N PHE A 91 10.51 13.88 -11.67
CA PHE A 91 11.18 14.97 -10.98
C PHE A 91 11.04 16.33 -11.67
N ASP A 92 10.69 16.36 -12.95
CA ASP A 92 10.51 17.60 -13.71
C ASP A 92 9.16 18.23 -13.35
N ARG A 93 8.14 17.37 -13.21
CA ARG A 93 6.80 17.77 -12.77
C ARG A 93 6.62 17.72 -11.26
N ASN A 94 7.58 17.13 -10.53
CA ASN A 94 7.49 16.84 -9.09
C ASN A 94 6.28 15.97 -8.75
N GLU A 95 6.05 14.92 -9.51
CA GLU A 95 4.92 14.02 -9.37
C GLU A 95 5.34 12.56 -9.21
N ILE A 96 4.48 11.79 -8.57
CA ILE A 96 4.53 10.32 -8.48
C ILE A 96 3.33 9.77 -9.20
N ILE A 97 3.55 8.84 -10.11
CA ILE A 97 2.48 8.08 -10.76
C ILE A 97 2.18 6.86 -9.91
N VAL A 98 1.03 6.84 -9.24
CA VAL A 98 0.57 5.68 -8.48
C VAL A 98 -0.25 4.80 -9.40
N ARG A 99 0.28 3.61 -9.71
CA ARG A 99 -0.39 2.63 -10.56
C ARG A 99 -1.23 1.67 -9.72
N HIS A 100 -2.32 1.16 -10.31
CA HIS A 100 -3.20 0.17 -9.68
C HIS A 100 -3.65 0.57 -8.26
N GLY A 101 -4.05 1.83 -8.08
CA GLY A 101 -4.60 2.32 -6.82
C GLY A 101 -5.90 1.61 -6.44
N LYS A 102 -6.56 2.05 -5.35
CA LYS A 102 -7.84 1.47 -4.93
C LYS A 102 -8.88 1.55 -6.05
N GLY A 103 -9.38 0.39 -6.50
CA GLY A 103 -10.30 0.29 -7.63
C GLY A 103 -9.61 0.32 -8.99
N ASP A 104 -8.33 -0.08 -9.05
CA ASP A 104 -7.51 -0.19 -10.28
C ASP A 104 -7.39 1.13 -11.07
N LYS A 105 -7.36 2.27 -10.33
CA LYS A 105 -7.25 3.60 -10.92
C LYS A 105 -5.86 4.19 -10.66
N ASP A 106 -5.23 4.64 -11.74
CA ASP A 106 -3.98 5.40 -11.66
C ASP A 106 -4.26 6.83 -11.18
N ARG A 107 -3.31 7.39 -10.42
CA ARG A 107 -3.38 8.78 -9.96
C ARG A 107 -2.01 9.41 -9.86
N HIS A 108 -1.96 10.73 -10.02
CA HIS A 108 -0.79 11.54 -9.78
C HIS A 108 -0.81 12.10 -8.36
N VAL A 109 0.34 12.10 -7.71
CA VAL A 109 0.54 12.65 -6.36
C VAL A 109 1.78 13.54 -6.37
N MET A 110 1.69 14.73 -5.78
CA MET A 110 2.82 15.68 -5.73
C MET A 110 3.93 15.19 -4.81
N ILE A 111 5.18 15.31 -5.24
CA ILE A 111 6.37 15.09 -4.40
C ILE A 111 6.63 16.37 -3.61
N PRO A 112 6.70 16.32 -2.26
CA PRO A 112 7.15 17.44 -1.47
C PRO A 112 8.56 17.87 -1.87
N ARG A 113 8.78 19.16 -2.12
CA ARG A 113 10.10 19.69 -2.54
C ARG A 113 11.24 19.29 -1.61
N THR A 114 10.96 19.18 -0.32
CA THR A 114 11.93 18.76 0.70
C THR A 114 12.42 17.31 0.53
N LEU A 115 11.68 16.46 -0.19
CA LEU A 115 12.03 15.05 -0.41
C LEU A 115 12.80 14.82 -1.72
N ILE A 116 12.77 15.75 -2.65
CA ILE A 116 13.37 15.57 -3.98
C ILE A 116 14.85 15.21 -3.90
N CYS A 117 15.63 15.96 -3.12
CA CYS A 117 17.06 15.72 -2.97
C CYS A 117 17.34 14.37 -2.30
N GLU A 118 16.57 14.01 -1.27
CA GLU A 118 16.73 12.72 -0.56
C GLU A 118 16.38 11.55 -1.48
N LEU A 119 15.31 11.66 -2.29
CA LEU A 119 14.91 10.65 -3.25
C LEU A 119 15.95 10.46 -4.35
N LYS A 120 16.46 11.56 -4.94
CA LYS A 120 17.52 11.51 -5.95
C LYS A 120 18.80 10.84 -5.41
N SER A 121 19.21 11.20 -4.20
CA SER A 121 20.36 10.59 -3.55
C SER A 121 20.15 9.09 -3.27
N HIS A 122 18.94 8.71 -2.84
CA HIS A 122 18.60 7.31 -2.62
C HIS A 122 18.63 6.49 -3.92
N ILE A 123 18.09 7.03 -5.01
CA ILE A 123 18.11 6.39 -6.34
C ILE A 123 19.54 6.20 -6.82
N GLU A 124 20.42 7.19 -6.63
CA GLU A 124 21.81 7.09 -7.02
C GLU A 124 22.55 5.99 -6.24
N ASN A 125 22.26 5.86 -4.95
CA ASN A 125 22.81 4.76 -4.15
C ASN A 125 22.28 3.39 -4.61
N LEU A 126 20.99 3.29 -4.96
CA LEU A 126 20.42 2.06 -5.51
C LEU A 126 21.04 1.69 -6.86
N ARG A 127 21.34 2.69 -7.70
CA ARG A 127 22.02 2.45 -8.98
C ARG A 127 23.40 1.82 -8.78
N LYS A 128 24.19 2.34 -7.83
CA LYS A 128 25.52 1.77 -7.51
C LYS A 128 25.41 0.32 -7.02
N ILE A 129 24.47 0.04 -6.10
CA ILE A 129 24.23 -1.32 -5.62
C ILE A 129 23.85 -2.24 -6.79
N HIS A 130 22.96 -1.78 -7.67
CA HIS A 130 22.53 -2.57 -8.83
C HIS A 130 23.67 -2.82 -9.80
N GLU A 131 24.55 -1.86 -10.03
CA GLU A 131 25.76 -2.04 -10.87
C GLU A 131 26.74 -3.06 -10.24
N GLU A 132 26.89 -3.07 -8.93
CA GLU A 132 27.69 -4.05 -8.20
C GLU A 132 27.06 -5.46 -8.32
N ASP A 133 25.74 -5.57 -8.13
CA ASP A 133 24.99 -6.82 -8.29
C ASP A 133 25.11 -7.37 -9.72
N LEU A 134 25.03 -6.52 -10.75
CA LEU A 134 25.22 -6.91 -12.15
C LEU A 134 26.62 -7.47 -12.40
N LYS A 135 27.67 -6.83 -11.86
CA LYS A 135 29.04 -7.31 -11.95
C LYS A 135 29.25 -8.65 -11.26
N ALA A 136 28.52 -8.90 -10.16
CA ALA A 136 28.51 -10.14 -9.42
C ALA A 136 27.62 -11.25 -10.04
N GLY A 137 26.88 -10.94 -11.11
CA GLY A 137 25.98 -11.89 -11.80
C GLY A 137 24.60 -12.05 -11.16
N PHE A 138 24.22 -11.22 -10.19
CA PHE A 138 22.95 -11.31 -9.46
C PHE A 138 21.86 -10.34 -9.93
N GLY A 139 22.16 -9.41 -10.80
CA GLY A 139 21.26 -8.29 -11.17
C GLY A 139 20.06 -8.64 -12.04
N SER A 140 19.91 -9.90 -12.50
CA SER A 140 18.78 -10.29 -13.34
C SER A 140 17.58 -10.71 -12.49
N VAL A 141 16.50 -9.93 -12.52
CA VAL A 141 15.21 -10.30 -11.91
C VAL A 141 14.46 -11.21 -12.88
N LYS A 142 14.04 -12.41 -12.43
CA LYS A 142 13.08 -13.22 -13.18
C LYS A 142 11.78 -12.43 -13.30
N LEU A 143 11.50 -11.94 -14.49
CA LEU A 143 10.23 -11.31 -14.81
C LEU A 143 9.11 -12.36 -14.79
N PRO A 144 7.88 -12.01 -14.31
CA PRO A 144 6.71 -12.84 -14.52
C PRO A 144 6.57 -13.18 -16.02
N GLN A 145 6.15 -14.41 -16.35
CA GLN A 145 6.07 -14.92 -17.73
C GLN A 145 5.42 -13.95 -18.73
N THR A 146 4.35 -13.25 -18.28
CA THR A 146 3.66 -12.24 -19.11
C THR A 146 4.48 -11.00 -19.44
N LEU A 147 5.57 -10.74 -18.71
CA LEU A 147 6.49 -9.62 -18.94
C LEU A 147 7.76 -10.09 -19.65
N SER A 148 8.21 -11.34 -19.43
CA SER A 148 9.38 -11.89 -20.13
C SER A 148 9.14 -12.07 -21.64
N ASP A 149 7.87 -12.23 -22.06
CA ASP A 149 7.48 -12.33 -23.48
C ASP A 149 7.40 -10.96 -24.18
N LYS A 150 7.55 -9.86 -23.43
CA LYS A 150 7.50 -8.48 -23.96
C LYS A 150 8.84 -7.78 -24.01
N TYR A 151 9.83 -8.29 -23.31
CA TYR A 151 11.18 -7.73 -23.21
C TYR A 151 12.24 -8.84 -23.27
#